data_a2a2e1c0866d7e3aaad4addb22e48fe1
#
_entry.id   a2a2e1c0866d7e3aaad4addb22e48fe1
#
_cell.length_a   1.000
_cell.length_b   1.000
_cell.length_c   1.000
_cell.angle_alpha   90.00
_cell.angle_beta   90.00
_cell.angle_gamma   90.00
#
_symmetry.space_group_name_H-M   'P 1'
#
loop_
_entity.id
_entity.type
_entity.pdbx_description
1 polymer ?
#
loop_
_entity_poly.entity_id
_entity_poly.type
_entity_poly.pdbx_seq_one_letter_code
_entity_poly.pdbx_strand_id
1 'polypeptide(L)'
;VLLPYVLYAAPVLNLYLEDMIEQVHDMVKHIPEVRMSRYYQPMQWLPHITLGKKLSKEQMQEAFSVMQELFIPMEVTVAEIGLAKTNPHQDLIRVELND
;
A
#
# COMPACT_ATOMS: atom_id res chain seq x y z
N VAL A 1 -3.14 -0.78 -25.54
CA VAL A 1 -2.77 0.51 -24.95
C VAL A 1 -2.74 0.40 -23.45
N LEU A 2 -1.63 0.76 -22.86
CA LEU A 2 -1.51 0.78 -21.40
C LEU A 2 -2.20 2.04 -20.86
N LEU A 3 -2.98 1.86 -19.82
CA LEU A 3 -3.62 2.96 -19.11
C LEU A 3 -2.84 3.17 -17.80
N PRO A 4 -1.88 4.10 -17.78
CA PRO A 4 -0.86 4.16 -16.73
C PRO A 4 -1.25 4.90 -15.47
N TYR A 5 -2.37 5.58 -15.44
CA TYR A 5 -2.71 6.43 -14.30
C TYR A 5 -3.31 5.64 -13.17
N VAL A 6 -2.89 6.00 -11.96
CA VAL A 6 -3.34 5.39 -10.70
C VAL A 6 -3.76 6.51 -9.76
N LEU A 7 -4.93 6.37 -9.19
CA LEU A 7 -5.41 7.25 -8.12
C LEU A 7 -5.25 6.54 -6.79
N TYR A 8 -4.61 7.19 -5.83
CA TYR A 8 -4.40 6.59 -4.52
C TYR A 8 -4.58 7.61 -3.41
N ALA A 9 -4.91 7.10 -2.21
CA ALA A 9 -4.89 7.86 -0.98
C ALA A 9 -3.59 7.54 -0.23
N ALA A 10 -2.91 8.57 0.27
CA ALA A 10 -1.66 8.40 0.98
C ALA A 10 -1.88 8.58 2.47
N PRO A 11 -1.68 7.53 3.29
CA PRO A 11 -1.63 7.71 4.74
C PRO A 11 -0.47 8.59 5.13
N VAL A 12 -0.64 9.37 6.19
CA VAL A 12 0.47 10.12 6.75
C VAL A 12 1.48 9.14 7.34
N LEU A 13 2.72 9.20 6.85
CA LEU A 13 3.78 8.35 7.36
C LEU A 13 4.17 8.82 8.76
N ASN A 14 4.08 7.93 9.73
CA ASN A 14 4.39 8.21 11.11
C ASN A 14 5.30 7.13 11.69
N LEU A 15 5.72 7.31 12.96
CA LEU A 15 6.62 6.36 13.59
C LEU A 15 6.03 4.96 13.68
N TYR A 16 4.73 4.84 13.88
CA TYR A 16 4.06 3.54 13.93
C TYR A 16 4.23 2.78 12.61
N LEU A 17 3.97 3.44 11.49
CA LEU A 17 4.08 2.82 10.17
C LEU A 17 5.54 2.51 9.81
N GLU A 18 6.45 3.43 10.13
CA GLU A 18 7.88 3.21 9.89
C GLU A 18 8.40 2.03 10.69
N ASP A 19 8.03 1.94 11.96
CA ASP A 19 8.42 0.84 12.83
C ASP A 19 7.84 -0.48 12.34
N MET A 20 6.60 -0.47 11.89
CA MET A 20 5.94 -1.65 11.35
C MET A 20 6.69 -2.18 10.12
N ILE A 21 7.08 -1.33 9.17
CA ILE A 21 7.78 -1.80 7.98
C ILE A 21 9.18 -2.31 8.31
N GLU A 22 9.85 -1.71 9.30
CA GLU A 22 11.13 -2.22 9.76
C GLU A 22 11.00 -3.62 10.36
N GLN A 23 10.00 -3.84 11.19
CA GLN A 23 9.75 -5.16 11.78
C GLN A 23 9.43 -6.20 10.70
N VAL A 24 8.59 -5.85 9.75
CA VAL A 24 8.27 -6.75 8.63
C VAL A 24 9.53 -7.09 7.84
N HIS A 25 10.34 -6.10 7.52
CA HIS A 25 11.57 -6.30 6.79
C HIS A 25 12.53 -7.22 7.56
N ASP A 26 12.69 -6.99 8.85
CA ASP A 26 13.58 -7.80 9.69
C ASP A 26 13.13 -9.25 9.76
N MET A 27 11.83 -9.50 9.78
CA MET A 27 11.32 -10.87 9.78
C MET A 27 11.50 -11.56 8.44
N VAL A 28 11.21 -10.84 7.36
CA VAL A 28 11.21 -11.41 6.00
C VAL A 28 12.63 -11.65 5.48
N LYS A 29 13.58 -10.80 5.85
CA LYS A 29 14.96 -10.92 5.34
C LYS A 29 15.65 -12.23 5.75
N HIS A 30 15.14 -12.90 6.77
CA HIS A 30 15.67 -14.19 7.23
C HIS A 30 15.09 -15.39 6.48
N ILE A 31 14.18 -15.15 5.55
CA ILE A 31 13.58 -16.20 4.74
C ILE A 31 14.29 -16.22 3.39
N PRO A 32 15.13 -17.23 3.10
CA PRO A 32 15.99 -17.21 1.91
C PRO A 32 15.25 -17.14 0.58
N GLU A 33 14.02 -17.62 0.53
CA GLU A 33 13.24 -17.73 -0.70
C GLU A 33 12.41 -16.49 -0.98
N VAL A 34 12.37 -15.54 -0.04
CA VAL A 34 11.55 -14.35 -0.17
C VAL A 34 12.42 -13.18 -0.60
N ARG A 35 12.00 -12.51 -1.66
CA ARG A 35 12.59 -11.24 -2.09
C ARG A 35 11.58 -10.14 -1.91
N MET A 36 11.93 -9.21 -1.05
CA MET A 36 11.12 -8.03 -0.82
C MET A 36 11.40 -7.00 -1.91
N SER A 37 10.35 -6.44 -2.49
CA SER A 37 10.51 -5.34 -3.43
C SER A 37 11.26 -4.20 -2.74
N ARG A 38 12.15 -3.52 -3.48
CA ARG A 38 12.88 -2.37 -2.94
C ARG A 38 11.95 -1.26 -2.45
N TYR A 39 10.73 -1.20 -2.98
CA TYR A 39 9.76 -0.19 -2.59
C TYR A 39 9.13 -0.44 -1.22
N TYR A 40 9.33 -1.64 -0.67
CA TYR A 40 8.83 -2.01 0.65
C TYR A 40 9.93 -2.09 1.70
N GLN A 41 11.12 -1.65 1.36
CA GLN A 41 12.22 -1.61 2.32
C GLN A 41 12.13 -0.34 3.17
N PRO A 42 12.63 -0.38 4.42
CA PRO A 42 12.69 0.82 5.26
C PRO A 42 13.34 1.97 4.51
N MET A 43 12.87 3.17 4.74
CA MET A 43 13.32 4.42 4.13
C MET A 43 12.89 4.61 2.66
N GLN A 44 12.34 3.58 2.01
CA GLN A 44 11.86 3.69 0.63
C GLN A 44 10.37 3.41 0.50
N TRP A 45 9.76 2.89 1.54
CA TRP A 45 8.35 2.55 1.51
C TRP A 45 7.48 3.80 1.54
N LEU A 46 6.56 3.88 0.60
CA LEU A 46 5.54 4.91 0.55
C LEU A 46 4.18 4.25 0.72
N PRO A 47 3.57 4.38 1.92
CA PRO A 47 2.25 3.77 2.14
C PRO A 47 1.21 4.42 1.23
N HIS A 48 0.33 3.59 0.66
CA HIS A 48 -0.74 4.10 -0.18
C HIS A 48 -1.89 3.11 -0.24
N ILE A 49 -3.07 3.65 -0.51
CA ILE A 49 -4.28 2.86 -0.72
C ILE A 49 -4.75 3.17 -2.14
N THR A 50 -4.71 2.17 -3.01
CA THR A 50 -5.12 2.36 -4.40
C THR A 50 -6.63 2.50 -4.47
N LEU A 51 -7.10 3.59 -5.04
CA LEU A 51 -8.53 3.86 -5.22
C LEU A 51 -8.98 3.55 -6.65
N GLY A 52 -8.08 3.67 -7.62
CA GLY A 52 -8.36 3.31 -9.00
C GLY A 52 -7.06 3.11 -9.75
N LYS A 53 -7.06 2.18 -10.69
CA LYS A 53 -5.88 1.88 -11.51
C LYS A 53 -6.26 1.67 -12.96
N LYS A 54 -5.26 1.68 -13.83
CA LYS A 54 -5.45 1.55 -15.29
C LYS A 54 -6.40 2.61 -15.82
N LEU A 55 -6.22 3.84 -15.33
CA LEU A 55 -7.06 4.97 -15.73
C LEU A 55 -6.46 5.67 -16.93
N SER A 56 -7.32 6.13 -17.84
CA SER A 56 -6.90 7.07 -18.87
C SER A 56 -6.67 8.45 -18.27
N LYS A 57 -6.05 9.34 -19.03
CA LYS A 57 -5.82 10.71 -18.57
C LYS A 57 -7.14 11.40 -18.21
N GLU A 58 -8.15 11.23 -19.04
CA GLU A 58 -9.48 11.83 -18.82
C GLU A 58 -10.16 11.24 -17.58
N GLN A 59 -10.09 9.93 -17.43
CA GLN A 59 -10.64 9.25 -16.24
C GLN A 59 -9.94 9.70 -14.96
N MET A 60 -8.63 9.85 -15.02
CA MET A 60 -7.85 10.31 -13.87
C MET A 60 -8.24 11.72 -13.47
N GLN A 61 -8.39 12.62 -14.44
CA GLN A 61 -8.77 14.01 -14.17
C GLN A 61 -10.17 14.09 -13.56
N GLU A 62 -11.12 13.33 -14.11
CA GLU A 62 -12.48 13.27 -13.58
C GLU A 62 -12.52 12.71 -12.17
N ALA A 63 -11.85 11.58 -11.95
CA ALA A 63 -11.80 10.94 -10.63
C ALA A 63 -11.14 11.85 -9.60
N PHE A 64 -10.07 12.53 -9.96
CA PHE A 64 -9.37 13.45 -9.06
C PHE A 64 -10.27 14.63 -8.69
N SER A 65 -11.01 15.18 -9.65
CA SER A 65 -11.93 16.28 -9.39
C SER A 65 -13.03 15.88 -8.40
N VAL A 66 -13.60 14.68 -8.57
CA VAL A 66 -14.62 14.16 -7.65
C VAL A 66 -14.04 13.97 -6.26
N MET A 67 -12.83 13.41 -6.16
CA MET A 67 -12.20 13.17 -4.87
C MET A 67 -11.86 14.47 -4.16
N GLN A 68 -11.47 15.51 -4.88
CA GLN A 68 -11.21 16.81 -4.25
C GLN A 68 -12.44 17.38 -3.54
N GLU A 69 -13.63 17.11 -4.09
CA GLU A 69 -14.88 17.58 -3.48
C GLU A 69 -15.35 16.71 -2.32
N LEU A 70 -15.13 15.41 -2.41
CA LEU A 70 -15.73 14.45 -1.50
C LEU A 70 -14.77 13.90 -0.44
N PHE A 71 -13.46 13.98 -0.69
CA PHE A 71 -12.49 13.39 0.21
C PHE A 71 -12.30 14.23 1.46
N ILE A 72 -12.46 13.58 2.60
CA ILE A 72 -12.23 14.19 3.92
C ILE A 72 -11.17 13.34 4.62
N PRO A 73 -10.10 13.96 5.14
CA PRO A 73 -9.11 13.23 5.92
C PRO A 73 -9.78 12.45 7.07
N MET A 74 -9.32 11.23 7.30
CA MET A 74 -9.90 10.35 8.30
C MET A 74 -8.81 9.60 9.05
N GLU A 75 -9.10 9.21 10.27
CA GLU A 75 -8.23 8.34 11.05
C GLU A 75 -8.65 6.89 10.84
N VAL A 76 -7.67 6.03 10.69
CA VAL A 76 -7.90 4.60 10.53
C VAL A 76 -6.91 3.84 11.40
N THR A 77 -7.24 2.58 11.70
CA THR A 77 -6.37 1.70 12.48
C THR A 77 -5.97 0.51 11.61
N VAL A 78 -4.72 0.12 11.68
CA VAL A 78 -4.27 -1.09 11.02
C VAL A 78 -4.80 -2.29 11.78
N ALA A 79 -5.70 -3.05 11.16
CA ALA A 79 -6.35 -4.18 11.81
C ALA A 79 -5.72 -5.52 11.43
N GLU A 80 -5.05 -5.58 10.28
CA GLU A 80 -4.54 -6.84 9.74
C GLU A 80 -3.30 -6.58 8.90
N ILE A 81 -2.36 -7.49 8.96
CA ILE A 81 -1.20 -7.51 8.07
C ILE A 81 -1.22 -8.82 7.29
N GLY A 82 -1.00 -8.73 5.99
CA GLY A 82 -0.96 -9.88 5.12
C GLY A 82 0.34 -10.00 4.35
N LEU A 83 0.69 -11.22 4.01
CA LEU A 83 1.78 -11.53 3.10
C LEU A 83 1.18 -12.17 1.85
N ALA A 84 1.49 -11.63 0.71
CA ALA A 84 0.97 -12.12 -0.56
C ALA A 84 2.08 -12.32 -1.57
N LYS A 85 1.87 -13.29 -2.43
CA LYS A 85 2.69 -13.49 -3.62
C LYS A 85 2.05 -12.71 -4.76
N THR A 86 2.87 -12.14 -5.61
CA THR A 86 2.39 -11.41 -6.79
C THR A 86 2.74 -12.14 -8.07
N ASN A 87 2.00 -11.83 -9.13
CA ASN A 87 2.21 -12.37 -10.48
C ASN A 87 2.03 -13.89 -10.58
N PRO A 88 0.84 -14.45 -10.30
CA PRO A 88 -0.40 -13.80 -9.90
C PRO A 88 -0.50 -13.56 -8.39
N HIS A 89 -1.45 -12.71 -8.01
CA HIS A 89 -1.69 -12.43 -6.61
C HIS A 89 -2.27 -13.65 -5.89
N GLN A 90 -1.66 -13.97 -4.76
CA GLN A 90 -2.14 -15.06 -3.90
C GLN A 90 -1.82 -14.70 -2.45
N ASP A 91 -2.84 -14.64 -1.61
CA ASP A 91 -2.66 -14.42 -0.18
C ASP A 91 -2.03 -15.66 0.44
N LEU A 92 -0.94 -15.48 1.17
CA LEU A 92 -0.23 -16.55 1.82
C LEU A 92 -0.54 -16.60 3.32
N ILE A 93 -0.51 -15.45 3.98
CA ILE A 93 -0.72 -15.34 5.42
C ILE A 93 -1.47 -14.05 5.69
N ARG A 94 -2.40 -14.08 6.64
CA ARG A 94 -3.05 -12.90 7.19
C ARG A 94 -2.99 -12.98 8.71
N VAL A 95 -2.63 -11.88 9.34
CA VAL A 95 -2.55 -11.80 10.79
C VAL A 95 -3.38 -10.61 11.25
N GLU A 96 -4.34 -10.86 12.11
CA GLU A 96 -5.10 -9.81 12.75
C GLU A 96 -4.26 -9.19 13.87
N LEU A 97 -4.30 -7.87 13.94
CA LEU A 97 -3.60 -7.14 14.98
C LEU A 97 -4.57 -6.79 16.09
N ASN A 98 -4.25 -7.24 17.29
CA ASN A 98 -5.03 -6.92 18.48
C ASN A 98 -4.33 -5.80 19.23
N ASP A 99 -5.07 -4.79 19.56
CA ASP A 99 -4.57 -3.71 20.41
C ASP A 99 -4.56 -4.12 21.89
#